data_b13f8f9481ccedbfcb53ac9002d560f7
#
_entry.id   b13f8f9481ccedbfcb53ac9002d560f7
#
_cell.length_a   1.000
_cell.length_b   1.000
_cell.length_c   1.000
_cell.angle_alpha   90.00
_cell.angle_beta   90.00
_cell.angle_gamma   90.00
#
_symmetry.space_group_name_H-M   'P 1'
#
loop_
_entity.id
_entity.type
_entity.pdbx_description
1 polymer ?
#
loop_
_entity_poly.entity_id
_entity_poly.type
_entity_poly.pdbx_seq_one_letter_code
_entity_poly.pdbx_strand_id
1 'polypeptide(L)'
;MSTKRDGLRMKSVGSRSNRVDEGMLAGEWARDTPLAEFIDNLPDVLAVRRIRRLAVALLRSRDRGATSLLMYGGHVIKCGLGPLLVRWMRRGLISGMATNGAGTIHDLELDLFEGTSESVQEGIADGSFGMWRETGDAYSKAVSASQKNCTGLGEALGKMVLSRAKEGRRGPLAEAAELGRPVTVHPALGGDIVHPHPSLDWGAMARAAERDFDLLISRCSNLSGGVVLNAGSAVVLPEVFLKALTSAQNLGADVREITTANMDMIQHYRPSRNVLSRPVEALGGEAISLTGHHELMLPLLDAFIAREES
;
A
#
# COMPACT_ATOMS: atom_id res chain seq x y z
N MET A 1 44.62 1.91 -44.14
CA MET A 1 44.61 2.47 -42.76
C MET A 1 44.05 1.38 -41.85
N SER A 2 44.89 0.78 -41.00
CA SER A 2 44.43 -0.16 -39.95
C SER A 2 43.48 0.57 -39.03
N THR A 3 42.29 0.02 -38.78
CA THR A 3 41.35 0.62 -37.87
C THR A 3 41.83 0.39 -36.43
N LYS A 4 41.63 1.34 -35.51
CA LYS A 4 41.96 1.17 -34.09
C LYS A 4 41.34 -0.09 -33.45
N ARG A 5 40.45 -0.79 -34.18
CA ARG A 5 39.75 -2.01 -33.74
C ARG A 5 40.55 -3.29 -33.93
N ASP A 6 41.61 -3.27 -34.81
CA ASP A 6 42.43 -4.46 -35.11
C ASP A 6 43.24 -4.95 -33.88
N GLY A 7 43.38 -4.10 -32.83
CA GLY A 7 44.02 -4.45 -31.56
C GLY A 7 43.08 -4.96 -30.47
N LEU A 8 41.75 -5.09 -30.70
CA LEU A 8 40.81 -5.55 -29.69
C LEU A 8 40.97 -7.05 -29.43
N ARG A 9 41.10 -7.40 -28.14
CA ARG A 9 41.20 -8.80 -27.70
C ARG A 9 39.81 -9.33 -27.39
N MET A 10 39.25 -10.13 -28.27
CA MET A 10 37.95 -10.77 -28.07
C MET A 10 38.06 -11.98 -27.12
N LYS A 11 37.04 -12.19 -26.30
CA LYS A 11 36.91 -13.36 -25.44
C LYS A 11 35.78 -14.26 -25.92
N SER A 12 35.88 -15.55 -25.66
CA SER A 12 34.80 -16.50 -25.92
C SER A 12 33.59 -16.21 -25.06
N VAL A 13 32.37 -16.29 -25.62
CA VAL A 13 31.13 -16.18 -24.89
C VAL A 13 31.02 -17.26 -23.81
N GLY A 14 31.57 -18.44 -24.00
CA GLY A 14 31.63 -19.52 -23.03
C GLY A 14 32.47 -19.24 -21.78
N SER A 15 33.33 -18.17 -21.81
CA SER A 15 34.15 -17.80 -20.66
C SER A 15 33.51 -16.77 -19.74
N ARG A 16 32.27 -16.29 -20.04
CA ARG A 16 31.53 -15.32 -19.22
C ARG A 16 30.43 -15.99 -18.43
N SER A 17 30.12 -15.45 -17.26
CA SER A 17 28.91 -15.79 -16.54
C SER A 17 27.71 -15.04 -17.15
N ASN A 18 26.66 -15.75 -17.51
CA ASN A 18 25.44 -15.16 -18.04
C ASN A 18 24.47 -14.83 -16.90
N ARG A 19 23.75 -13.72 -17.03
CA ARG A 19 22.69 -13.31 -16.08
C ARG A 19 21.32 -13.82 -16.48
N VAL A 20 21.17 -14.27 -17.71
CA VAL A 20 19.95 -14.86 -18.27
C VAL A 20 20.36 -16.13 -18.99
N ASP A 21 19.68 -17.22 -18.70
CA ASP A 21 19.82 -18.53 -19.33
C ASP A 21 18.48 -19.07 -19.83
N GLU A 22 18.48 -20.20 -20.51
CA GLU A 22 17.29 -20.79 -21.12
C GLU A 22 16.18 -21.12 -20.08
N GLY A 23 16.55 -21.50 -18.86
CA GLY A 23 15.59 -21.79 -17.79
C GLY A 23 14.83 -20.56 -17.26
N MET A 24 15.22 -19.36 -17.66
CA MET A 24 14.56 -18.09 -17.27
C MET A 24 13.64 -17.53 -18.36
N LEU A 25 13.53 -18.21 -19.51
CA LEU A 25 12.70 -17.76 -20.62
C LEU A 25 11.20 -17.98 -20.30
N ALA A 26 10.34 -17.19 -20.96
CA ALA A 26 8.90 -17.41 -20.88
C ALA A 26 8.54 -18.79 -21.46
N GLY A 27 7.70 -19.52 -20.76
CA GLY A 27 7.03 -20.71 -21.29
C GLY A 27 5.90 -20.34 -22.25
N GLU A 28 5.26 -21.35 -22.82
CA GLU A 28 4.09 -21.20 -23.68
C GLU A 28 2.81 -21.30 -22.88
N TRP A 29 1.76 -20.60 -23.30
CA TRP A 29 0.43 -20.72 -22.76
C TRP A 29 -0.63 -20.65 -23.87
N ALA A 30 -1.73 -21.38 -23.66
CA ALA A 30 -2.90 -21.42 -24.53
C ALA A 30 -4.05 -20.60 -23.93
N ARG A 31 -5.15 -20.49 -24.65
CA ARG A 31 -6.35 -19.73 -24.23
C ARG A 31 -6.93 -20.21 -22.90
N ASP A 32 -6.86 -21.49 -22.63
CA ASP A 32 -7.44 -22.20 -21.47
C ASP A 32 -6.38 -22.61 -20.43
N THR A 33 -5.18 -22.07 -20.53
CA THR A 33 -4.11 -22.30 -19.54
C THR A 33 -4.58 -21.85 -18.14
N PRO A 34 -4.52 -22.71 -17.13
CA PRO A 34 -4.85 -22.36 -15.76
C PRO A 34 -3.97 -21.20 -15.25
N LEU A 35 -4.52 -20.37 -14.37
CA LEU A 35 -3.80 -19.21 -13.82
C LEU A 35 -2.45 -19.60 -13.18
N ALA A 36 -2.42 -20.72 -12.44
CA ALA A 36 -1.19 -21.20 -11.81
C ALA A 36 -0.09 -21.50 -12.84
N GLU A 37 -0.45 -22.18 -13.93
CA GLU A 37 0.47 -22.50 -15.03
C GLU A 37 0.89 -21.23 -15.78
N PHE A 38 -0.01 -20.28 -16.00
CA PHE A 38 0.35 -18.97 -16.56
C PHE A 38 1.42 -18.26 -15.71
N ILE A 39 1.25 -18.26 -14.38
CA ILE A 39 2.22 -17.67 -13.44
C ILE A 39 3.56 -18.40 -13.49
N ASP A 40 3.57 -19.72 -13.62
CA ASP A 40 4.79 -20.52 -13.71
C ASP A 40 5.53 -20.29 -15.05
N ASN A 41 4.80 -20.03 -16.13
CA ASN A 41 5.34 -19.76 -17.45
C ASN A 41 5.81 -18.31 -17.68
N LEU A 42 5.63 -17.41 -16.71
CA LEU A 42 6.21 -16.07 -16.80
C LEU A 42 7.75 -16.14 -16.73
N PRO A 43 8.48 -15.28 -17.48
CA PRO A 43 9.95 -15.32 -17.50
C PRO A 43 10.52 -15.03 -16.11
N ASP A 44 11.34 -15.94 -15.57
CA ASP A 44 11.89 -15.81 -14.21
C ASP A 44 13.04 -14.78 -14.17
N VAL A 45 12.72 -13.51 -14.45
CA VAL A 45 13.67 -12.40 -14.44
C VAL A 45 13.06 -11.14 -13.81
N LEU A 46 13.91 -10.22 -13.38
CA LEU A 46 13.58 -8.84 -12.98
C LEU A 46 12.30 -8.73 -12.12
N ALA A 47 11.22 -8.17 -12.68
CA ALA A 47 9.99 -7.87 -11.96
C ALA A 47 9.24 -9.16 -11.54
N VAL A 48 9.27 -10.21 -12.34
CA VAL A 48 8.63 -11.50 -12.02
C VAL A 48 9.28 -12.12 -10.77
N ARG A 49 10.61 -12.15 -10.69
CA ARG A 49 11.30 -12.58 -9.47
C ARG A 49 10.97 -11.73 -8.26
N ARG A 50 10.87 -10.42 -8.44
CA ARG A 50 10.57 -9.49 -7.34
C ARG A 50 9.16 -9.67 -6.80
N ILE A 51 8.16 -9.81 -7.68
CA ILE A 51 6.78 -10.01 -7.27
C ILE A 51 6.60 -11.37 -6.58
N ARG A 52 7.26 -12.43 -7.07
CA ARG A 52 7.29 -13.75 -6.43
C ARG A 52 7.90 -13.67 -5.02
N ARG A 53 9.04 -12.97 -4.85
CA ARG A 53 9.65 -12.78 -3.52
C ARG A 53 8.75 -12.02 -2.58
N LEU A 54 8.04 -10.99 -3.05
CA LEU A 54 7.07 -10.26 -2.24
C LEU A 54 5.90 -11.15 -1.82
N ALA A 55 5.37 -11.98 -2.73
CA ALA A 55 4.31 -12.95 -2.42
C ALA A 55 4.75 -13.92 -1.31
N VAL A 56 5.94 -14.52 -1.46
CA VAL A 56 6.52 -15.42 -0.46
C VAL A 56 6.77 -14.70 0.88
N ALA A 57 7.22 -13.44 0.86
CA ALA A 57 7.44 -12.67 2.08
C ALA A 57 6.13 -12.40 2.83
N LEU A 58 5.04 -12.06 2.12
CA LEU A 58 3.70 -11.87 2.71
C LEU A 58 3.17 -13.17 3.35
N LEU A 59 3.30 -14.29 2.66
CA LEU A 59 2.92 -15.60 3.19
C LEU A 59 3.72 -15.97 4.44
N ARG A 60 5.04 -15.84 4.40
CA ARG A 60 5.91 -16.09 5.56
C ARG A 60 5.61 -15.19 6.74
N SER A 61 5.34 -13.90 6.49
CA SER A 61 4.96 -12.95 7.55
C SER A 61 3.65 -13.37 8.21
N ARG A 62 2.64 -13.75 7.43
CA ARG A 62 1.37 -14.29 7.91
C ARG A 62 1.57 -15.52 8.78
N ASP A 63 2.29 -16.51 8.26
CA ASP A 63 2.47 -17.81 8.92
C ASP A 63 3.26 -17.71 10.23
N ARG A 64 4.11 -16.70 10.36
CA ARG A 64 4.84 -16.37 11.58
C ARG A 64 4.09 -15.44 12.53
N GLY A 65 2.93 -14.93 12.14
CA GLY A 65 2.21 -13.91 12.90
C GLY A 65 2.94 -12.56 13.00
N ALA A 66 3.91 -12.29 12.09
CA ALA A 66 4.61 -11.03 12.03
C ALA A 66 3.73 -9.94 11.39
N THR A 67 4.08 -8.67 11.58
CA THR A 67 3.31 -7.55 11.02
C THR A 67 3.50 -7.46 9.50
N SER A 68 2.38 -7.48 8.76
CA SER A 68 2.31 -7.06 7.37
C SER A 68 1.52 -5.76 7.28
N LEU A 69 2.21 -4.66 7.00
CA LEU A 69 1.64 -3.32 6.89
C LEU A 69 1.48 -2.94 5.43
N LEU A 70 0.25 -2.66 5.01
CA LEU A 70 -0.04 -2.04 3.72
C LEU A 70 -0.19 -0.54 3.88
N MET A 71 0.65 0.23 3.23
CA MET A 71 0.51 1.68 3.07
C MET A 71 -0.05 1.97 1.67
N TYR A 72 -1.19 2.67 1.56
CA TYR A 72 -1.78 2.93 0.25
C TYR A 72 -2.30 4.36 0.10
N GLY A 73 -2.15 4.89 -1.11
CA GLY A 73 -2.72 6.18 -1.51
C GLY A 73 -4.14 6.06 -2.08
N GLY A 74 -4.84 7.17 -2.23
CA GLY A 74 -6.22 7.22 -2.75
C GLY A 74 -6.38 6.60 -4.15
N HIS A 75 -5.33 6.61 -4.98
CA HIS A 75 -5.37 6.03 -6.32
C HIS A 75 -5.64 4.52 -6.32
N VAL A 76 -5.19 3.79 -5.32
CA VAL A 76 -5.46 2.35 -5.18
C VAL A 76 -6.97 2.08 -5.07
N ILE A 77 -7.69 2.89 -4.31
CA ILE A 77 -9.16 2.78 -4.19
C ILE A 77 -9.85 3.19 -5.49
N LYS A 78 -9.40 4.29 -6.12
CA LYS A 78 -9.92 4.76 -7.42
C LYS A 78 -9.75 3.73 -8.54
N CYS A 79 -8.71 2.90 -8.50
CA CYS A 79 -8.51 1.78 -9.42
C CYS A 79 -9.41 0.55 -9.12
N GLY A 80 -10.36 0.66 -8.19
CA GLY A 80 -11.29 -0.43 -7.88
C GLY A 80 -10.71 -1.57 -7.07
N LEU A 81 -9.59 -1.35 -6.38
CA LEU A 81 -8.84 -2.42 -5.70
C LEU A 81 -9.28 -2.64 -4.23
N GLY A 82 -10.25 -1.87 -3.73
CA GLY A 82 -10.82 -2.06 -2.39
C GLY A 82 -11.18 -3.53 -2.08
N PRO A 83 -11.92 -4.25 -2.93
CA PRO A 83 -12.26 -5.66 -2.70
C PRO A 83 -11.05 -6.59 -2.59
N LEU A 84 -9.95 -6.28 -3.27
CA LEU A 84 -8.70 -7.04 -3.17
C LEU A 84 -8.06 -6.84 -1.78
N LEU A 85 -8.03 -5.61 -1.28
CA LEU A 85 -7.50 -5.31 0.04
C LEU A 85 -8.33 -5.98 1.14
N VAL A 86 -9.66 -5.99 1.01
CA VAL A 86 -10.59 -6.72 1.88
C VAL A 86 -10.24 -8.22 1.91
N ARG A 87 -10.05 -8.83 0.73
CA ARG A 87 -9.67 -10.24 0.62
C ARG A 87 -8.33 -10.52 1.32
N TRP A 88 -7.34 -9.66 1.16
CA TRP A 88 -6.04 -9.82 1.80
C TRP A 88 -6.12 -9.71 3.33
N MET A 89 -6.96 -8.81 3.86
CA MET A 89 -7.23 -8.73 5.30
C MET A 89 -7.88 -10.01 5.83
N ARG A 90 -8.92 -10.51 5.16
CA ARG A 90 -9.61 -11.77 5.54
C ARG A 90 -8.68 -12.96 5.56
N ARG A 91 -7.75 -13.04 4.61
CA ARG A 91 -6.72 -14.10 4.55
C ARG A 91 -5.56 -13.89 5.53
N GLY A 92 -5.54 -12.79 6.28
CA GLY A 92 -4.45 -12.47 7.21
C GLY A 92 -3.13 -12.07 6.54
N LEU A 93 -3.13 -11.83 5.22
CA LEU A 93 -1.95 -11.37 4.47
C LEU A 93 -1.56 -9.94 4.84
N ILE A 94 -2.53 -9.13 5.27
CA ILE A 94 -2.35 -7.79 5.81
C ILE A 94 -2.86 -7.78 7.24
N SER A 95 -2.02 -7.38 8.19
CA SER A 95 -2.36 -7.29 9.61
C SER A 95 -2.66 -5.86 10.06
N GLY A 96 -2.40 -4.86 9.22
CA GLY A 96 -2.71 -3.46 9.45
C GLY A 96 -2.54 -2.63 8.18
N MET A 97 -3.21 -1.49 8.13
CA MET A 97 -3.14 -0.55 7.01
C MET A 97 -2.81 0.86 7.48
N ALA A 98 -2.13 1.62 6.61
CA ALA A 98 -1.98 3.05 6.75
C ALA A 98 -2.39 3.73 5.43
N THR A 99 -3.16 4.82 5.53
CA THR A 99 -3.59 5.56 4.36
C THR A 99 -3.59 7.08 4.62
N ASN A 100 -3.78 7.86 3.56
CA ASN A 100 -3.97 9.31 3.66
C ASN A 100 -5.46 9.67 3.61
N GLY A 101 -5.79 10.98 3.75
CA GLY A 101 -7.17 11.44 3.69
C GLY A 101 -7.86 11.07 2.38
N ALA A 102 -7.19 11.19 1.23
CA ALA A 102 -7.77 10.81 -0.06
C ALA A 102 -8.16 9.33 -0.12
N GLY A 103 -7.34 8.43 0.44
CA GLY A 103 -7.68 7.01 0.49
C GLY A 103 -8.95 6.73 1.29
N THR A 104 -9.13 7.42 2.42
CA THR A 104 -10.34 7.28 3.24
C THR A 104 -11.57 7.92 2.60
N ILE A 105 -11.42 9.05 1.92
CA ILE A 105 -12.51 9.73 1.24
C ILE A 105 -13.07 8.86 0.12
N HIS A 106 -12.21 8.35 -0.76
CA HIS A 106 -12.66 7.48 -1.85
C HIS A 106 -13.32 6.20 -1.36
N ASP A 107 -12.80 5.58 -0.30
CA ASP A 107 -13.37 4.38 0.28
C ASP A 107 -14.75 4.64 0.90
N LEU A 108 -14.86 5.71 1.71
CA LEU A 108 -16.10 6.17 2.32
C LEU A 108 -17.17 6.49 1.26
N GLU A 109 -16.80 7.21 0.20
CA GLU A 109 -17.73 7.59 -0.85
C GLU A 109 -18.27 6.40 -1.63
N LEU A 110 -17.40 5.43 -1.97
CA LEU A 110 -17.83 4.20 -2.61
C LEU A 110 -18.80 3.39 -1.76
N ASP A 111 -18.57 3.28 -0.47
CA ASP A 111 -19.42 2.50 0.43
C ASP A 111 -20.76 3.19 0.72
N LEU A 112 -20.75 4.52 0.88
CA LEU A 112 -21.96 5.27 1.28
C LEU A 112 -22.77 5.83 0.11
N PHE A 113 -22.09 6.22 -0.99
CA PHE A 113 -22.70 6.95 -2.10
C PHE A 113 -22.55 6.26 -3.46
N GLU A 114 -21.91 5.09 -3.50
CA GLU A 114 -21.78 4.23 -4.70
C GLU A 114 -20.94 4.85 -5.84
N GLY A 115 -20.25 5.95 -5.59
CA GLY A 115 -19.39 6.62 -6.56
C GLY A 115 -18.37 7.50 -5.87
N THR A 116 -17.27 7.78 -6.55
CA THR A 116 -16.20 8.64 -6.07
C THR A 116 -15.42 9.24 -7.22
N SER A 117 -14.56 10.24 -6.92
CA SER A 117 -13.68 10.89 -7.89
C SER A 117 -14.42 11.77 -8.89
N GLU A 118 -14.64 13.00 -8.51
CA GLU A 118 -15.25 14.05 -9.32
C GLU A 118 -14.34 14.58 -10.46
N SER A 119 -14.93 15.34 -11.39
CA SER A 119 -14.22 16.11 -12.41
C SER A 119 -13.59 17.35 -11.80
N VAL A 120 -12.30 17.28 -11.50
CA VAL A 120 -11.54 18.39 -10.89
C VAL A 120 -11.57 19.64 -11.78
N GLN A 121 -11.44 19.46 -13.11
CA GLN A 121 -11.41 20.56 -14.06
C GLN A 121 -12.74 21.35 -14.09
N GLU A 122 -13.86 20.65 -14.07
CA GLU A 122 -15.19 21.26 -14.02
C GLU A 122 -15.42 21.97 -12.68
N GLY A 123 -15.12 21.28 -11.57
CA GLY A 123 -15.31 21.83 -10.24
C GLY A 123 -14.43 23.04 -9.91
N ILE A 124 -13.21 23.16 -10.49
CA ILE A 124 -12.40 24.37 -10.35
C ILE A 124 -13.05 25.55 -11.09
N ALA A 125 -13.69 25.30 -12.25
CA ALA A 125 -14.25 26.36 -13.07
C ALA A 125 -15.42 27.08 -12.40
N ASP A 126 -16.23 26.36 -11.60
CA ASP A 126 -17.39 26.92 -10.91
C ASP A 126 -17.23 27.01 -9.37
N GLY A 127 -16.09 26.58 -8.83
CA GLY A 127 -15.79 26.58 -7.40
C GLY A 127 -16.43 25.44 -6.61
N SER A 128 -16.97 24.40 -7.26
CA SER A 128 -17.61 23.25 -6.60
C SER A 128 -16.65 22.14 -6.22
N PHE A 129 -15.39 22.17 -6.69
CA PHE A 129 -14.42 21.12 -6.41
C PHE A 129 -14.26 20.87 -4.90
N GLY A 130 -14.57 19.65 -4.46
CA GLY A 130 -14.48 19.25 -3.06
C GLY A 130 -15.58 19.79 -2.14
N MET A 131 -16.60 20.49 -2.66
CA MET A 131 -17.65 21.11 -1.85
C MET A 131 -18.86 20.19 -1.62
N TRP A 132 -18.59 18.91 -1.38
CA TRP A 132 -19.63 17.86 -1.22
C TRP A 132 -20.07 17.74 0.23
N ARG A 133 -21.29 18.17 0.50
CA ARG A 133 -21.87 18.25 1.85
C ARG A 133 -21.85 16.90 2.56
N GLU A 134 -22.33 15.86 1.90
CA GLU A 134 -22.50 14.54 2.48
C GLU A 134 -21.14 13.91 2.86
N THR A 135 -20.12 14.06 2.04
CA THR A 135 -18.74 13.60 2.31
C THR A 135 -18.16 14.36 3.51
N GLY A 136 -18.26 15.69 3.51
CA GLY A 136 -17.77 16.54 4.60
C GLY A 136 -18.50 16.26 5.93
N ASP A 137 -19.83 16.12 5.89
CA ASP A 137 -20.65 15.81 7.08
C ASP A 137 -20.32 14.43 7.66
N ALA A 138 -20.14 13.41 6.80
CA ALA A 138 -19.77 12.07 7.24
C ALA A 138 -18.39 12.10 7.92
N TYR A 139 -17.43 12.77 7.30
CA TYR A 139 -16.07 12.90 7.82
C TYR A 139 -16.06 13.66 9.17
N SER A 140 -16.76 14.78 9.24
CA SER A 140 -16.88 15.58 10.48
C SER A 140 -17.53 14.79 11.63
N LYS A 141 -18.55 13.97 11.34
CA LYS A 141 -19.16 13.06 12.33
C LYS A 141 -18.17 12.02 12.84
N ALA A 142 -17.34 11.43 11.95
CA ALA A 142 -16.31 10.48 12.36
C ALA A 142 -15.23 11.16 13.23
N VAL A 143 -14.80 12.38 12.87
CA VAL A 143 -13.86 13.16 13.69
C VAL A 143 -14.44 13.46 15.07
N SER A 144 -15.70 13.86 15.15
CA SER A 144 -16.39 14.09 16.43
C SER A 144 -16.50 12.82 17.27
N ALA A 145 -16.83 11.69 16.64
CA ALA A 145 -16.88 10.38 17.30
C ALA A 145 -15.50 9.94 17.83
N SER A 146 -14.44 10.17 17.06
CA SER A 146 -13.07 9.93 17.49
C SER A 146 -12.72 10.68 18.76
N GLN A 147 -13.10 11.97 18.89
CA GLN A 147 -12.87 12.75 20.11
C GLN A 147 -13.62 12.18 21.30
N LYS A 148 -14.91 11.88 21.12
CA LYS A 148 -15.77 11.32 22.17
C LYS A 148 -15.26 9.98 22.71
N ASN A 149 -14.76 9.13 21.82
CA ASN A 149 -14.35 7.77 22.15
C ASN A 149 -12.85 7.62 22.38
N CYS A 150 -12.06 8.69 22.25
CA CYS A 150 -10.60 8.67 22.32
C CYS A 150 -9.96 7.66 21.36
N THR A 151 -10.50 7.53 20.13
CA THR A 151 -9.99 6.61 19.09
C THR A 151 -9.20 7.36 18.02
N GLY A 152 -8.46 6.62 17.19
CA GLY A 152 -7.85 7.14 15.98
C GLY A 152 -8.89 7.51 14.91
N LEU A 153 -8.47 8.24 13.89
CA LEU A 153 -9.32 8.64 12.78
C LEU A 153 -9.75 7.43 11.94
N GLY A 154 -8.82 6.49 11.71
CA GLY A 154 -9.08 5.27 10.93
C GLY A 154 -10.16 4.39 11.58
N GLU A 155 -10.08 4.17 12.87
CA GLU A 155 -11.11 3.42 13.62
C GLU A 155 -12.46 4.12 13.58
N ALA A 156 -12.49 5.43 13.77
CA ALA A 156 -13.73 6.21 13.79
C ALA A 156 -14.42 6.21 12.41
N LEU A 157 -13.65 6.41 11.34
CA LEU A 157 -14.15 6.30 9.96
C LEU A 157 -14.64 4.89 9.65
N GLY A 158 -13.86 3.87 9.96
CA GLY A 158 -14.23 2.47 9.72
C GLY A 158 -15.53 2.09 10.41
N LYS A 159 -15.70 2.40 11.69
CA LYS A 159 -16.95 2.15 12.45
C LYS A 159 -18.13 2.92 11.88
N MET A 160 -17.94 4.16 11.47
CA MET A 160 -18.99 4.98 10.90
C MET A 160 -19.44 4.43 9.55
N VAL A 161 -18.51 4.06 8.67
CA VAL A 161 -18.83 3.45 7.37
C VAL A 161 -19.51 2.09 7.58
N LEU A 162 -18.96 1.22 8.44
CA LEU A 162 -19.54 -0.09 8.74
C LEU A 162 -21.00 0.01 9.21
N SER A 163 -21.32 1.02 10.02
CA SER A 163 -22.68 1.22 10.55
C SER A 163 -23.70 1.69 9.50
N ARG A 164 -23.26 2.09 8.31
CA ARG A 164 -24.09 2.69 7.26
C ARG A 164 -23.94 2.01 5.90
N ALA A 165 -22.89 1.23 5.71
CA ALA A 165 -22.65 0.51 4.45
C ALA A 165 -23.82 -0.43 4.17
N LYS A 166 -24.23 -0.50 2.91
CA LYS A 166 -25.23 -1.45 2.46
C LYS A 166 -24.74 -2.89 2.67
N GLU A 167 -25.65 -3.79 2.96
CA GLU A 167 -25.35 -5.21 3.13
C GLU A 167 -24.63 -5.75 1.85
N GLY A 168 -23.53 -6.47 2.07
CA GLY A 168 -22.73 -7.03 0.98
C GLY A 168 -21.70 -6.08 0.34
N ARG A 169 -21.67 -4.78 0.73
CA ARG A 169 -20.66 -3.82 0.28
C ARG A 169 -19.84 -3.38 1.48
N ARG A 170 -18.56 -3.74 1.48
CA ARG A 170 -17.60 -3.31 2.49
C ARG A 170 -16.27 -3.02 1.83
N GLY A 171 -15.90 -1.76 1.86
CA GLY A 171 -14.56 -1.31 1.51
C GLY A 171 -13.54 -1.62 2.63
N PRO A 172 -12.28 -1.30 2.40
CA PRO A 172 -11.19 -1.53 3.36
C PRO A 172 -11.43 -0.95 4.76
N LEU A 173 -12.00 0.24 4.89
CA LEU A 173 -12.28 0.86 6.19
C LEU A 173 -13.33 0.08 7.00
N ALA A 174 -14.47 -0.23 6.36
CA ALA A 174 -15.55 -0.97 7.02
C ALA A 174 -15.12 -2.40 7.37
N GLU A 175 -14.42 -3.07 6.47
CA GLU A 175 -13.92 -4.43 6.72
C GLU A 175 -12.88 -4.47 7.84
N ALA A 176 -11.98 -3.50 7.88
CA ALA A 176 -10.99 -3.41 8.94
C ALA A 176 -11.65 -3.22 10.32
N ALA A 177 -12.71 -2.39 10.39
CA ALA A 177 -13.48 -2.20 11.61
C ALA A 177 -14.21 -3.49 12.05
N GLU A 178 -14.77 -4.24 11.11
CA GLU A 178 -15.44 -5.53 11.38
C GLU A 178 -14.46 -6.58 11.90
N LEU A 179 -13.26 -6.65 11.29
CA LEU A 179 -12.22 -7.61 11.66
C LEU A 179 -11.37 -7.19 12.87
N GLY A 180 -11.59 -5.98 13.41
CA GLY A 180 -10.73 -5.41 14.45
C GLY A 180 -9.27 -5.20 13.97
N ARG A 181 -9.07 -4.99 12.67
CA ARG A 181 -7.74 -4.71 12.11
C ARG A 181 -7.44 -3.22 12.18
N PRO A 182 -6.22 -2.83 12.58
CA PRO A 182 -5.85 -1.42 12.66
C PRO A 182 -5.76 -0.76 11.29
N VAL A 183 -6.37 0.41 11.16
CA VAL A 183 -6.16 1.34 10.05
C VAL A 183 -5.73 2.67 10.63
N THR A 184 -4.63 3.21 10.16
CA THR A 184 -4.14 4.53 10.54
C THR A 184 -4.30 5.52 9.39
N VAL A 185 -4.76 6.72 9.69
CA VAL A 185 -5.02 7.76 8.70
C VAL A 185 -4.13 8.96 8.95
N HIS A 186 -3.40 9.34 7.94
CA HIS A 186 -2.42 10.43 7.99
C HIS A 186 -2.84 11.54 7.01
N PRO A 187 -3.73 12.48 7.43
CA PRO A 187 -4.19 13.58 6.58
C PRO A 187 -3.04 14.51 6.19
N ALA A 188 -3.09 15.02 4.98
CA ALA A 188 -2.26 16.12 4.54
C ALA A 188 -3.02 17.44 4.79
N LEU A 189 -2.74 18.13 5.89
CA LEU A 189 -3.49 19.34 6.29
C LEU A 189 -3.55 20.36 5.15
N GLY A 190 -4.77 20.74 4.76
CA GLY A 190 -5.05 21.62 3.62
C GLY A 190 -5.09 20.91 2.26
N GLY A 191 -4.69 19.63 2.19
CA GLY A 191 -4.62 18.88 0.93
C GLY A 191 -5.83 18.00 0.62
N ASP A 192 -6.65 17.64 1.61
CA ASP A 192 -7.82 16.78 1.40
C ASP A 192 -9.08 17.61 1.18
N ILE A 193 -10.00 17.16 0.33
CA ILE A 193 -11.22 17.89 -0.06
C ILE A 193 -12.19 18.14 1.10
N VAL A 194 -12.05 17.43 2.21
CA VAL A 194 -12.88 17.64 3.42
C VAL A 194 -12.43 18.83 4.27
N HIS A 195 -11.21 19.33 4.07
CA HIS A 195 -10.66 20.41 4.88
C HIS A 195 -11.42 21.75 4.77
N PRO A 196 -11.90 22.19 3.61
CA PRO A 196 -12.71 23.40 3.51
C PRO A 196 -14.10 23.29 4.15
N HIS A 197 -14.54 22.08 4.55
CA HIS A 197 -15.90 21.86 5.04
C HIS A 197 -16.14 22.60 6.38
N PRO A 198 -17.21 23.43 6.48
CA PRO A 198 -17.41 24.32 7.63
C PRO A 198 -17.59 23.60 8.96
N SER A 199 -18.08 22.35 8.96
CA SER A 199 -18.31 21.57 10.18
C SER A 199 -17.08 20.79 10.63
N LEU A 200 -15.96 20.80 9.89
CA LEU A 200 -14.76 20.05 10.25
C LEU A 200 -13.97 20.77 11.34
N ASP A 201 -13.85 20.14 12.49
CA ASP A 201 -12.91 20.57 13.54
C ASP A 201 -11.50 20.05 13.22
N TRP A 202 -10.65 20.94 12.69
CA TRP A 202 -9.26 20.63 12.35
C TRP A 202 -8.43 20.20 13.57
N GLY A 203 -8.67 20.82 14.74
CA GLY A 203 -7.98 20.45 15.97
C GLY A 203 -8.35 19.04 16.42
N ALA A 204 -9.63 18.69 16.34
CA ALA A 204 -10.10 17.35 16.63
C ALA A 204 -9.54 16.32 15.65
N MET A 205 -9.49 16.65 14.36
CA MET A 205 -8.89 15.79 13.35
C MET A 205 -7.39 15.56 13.59
N ALA A 206 -6.65 16.61 13.92
CA ALA A 206 -5.22 16.50 14.26
C ALA A 206 -4.99 15.58 15.46
N ARG A 207 -5.79 15.70 16.53
CA ARG A 207 -5.70 14.79 17.68
C ARG A 207 -6.06 13.35 17.35
N ALA A 208 -6.99 13.13 16.42
CA ALA A 208 -7.33 11.79 15.94
C ALA A 208 -6.18 11.17 15.11
N ALA A 209 -5.54 11.98 14.26
CA ALA A 209 -4.37 11.58 13.47
C ALA A 209 -3.14 11.32 14.37
N GLU A 210 -2.97 12.04 15.46
CA GLU A 210 -1.92 11.78 16.48
C GLU A 210 -2.09 10.36 17.07
N ARG A 211 -3.32 9.96 17.46
CA ARG A 211 -3.57 8.59 17.94
C ARG A 211 -3.30 7.53 16.88
N ASP A 212 -3.61 7.82 15.62
CA ASP A 212 -3.27 6.93 14.51
C ASP A 212 -1.75 6.82 14.32
N PHE A 213 -1.00 7.90 14.54
CA PHE A 213 0.45 7.86 14.50
C PHE A 213 1.03 7.01 15.62
N ASP A 214 0.52 7.13 16.85
CA ASP A 214 0.92 6.28 17.98
C ASP A 214 0.61 4.80 17.71
N LEU A 215 -0.55 4.52 17.13
CA LEU A 215 -0.92 3.16 16.69
C LEU A 215 0.06 2.63 15.63
N LEU A 216 0.47 3.47 14.69
CA LEU A 216 1.45 3.08 13.66
C LEU A 216 2.82 2.81 14.28
N ILE A 217 3.27 3.59 15.28
CA ILE A 217 4.50 3.31 16.04
C ILE A 217 4.42 1.92 16.68
N SER A 218 3.30 1.61 17.33
CA SER A 218 3.07 0.29 17.92
C SER A 218 3.11 -0.84 16.88
N ARG A 219 2.56 -0.62 15.68
CA ARG A 219 2.64 -1.60 14.58
C ARG A 219 4.07 -1.76 14.08
N CYS A 220 4.83 -0.66 13.97
CA CYS A 220 6.23 -0.68 13.58
C CYS A 220 7.10 -1.43 14.61
N SER A 221 6.77 -1.41 15.90
CA SER A 221 7.49 -2.15 16.93
C SER A 221 7.48 -3.68 16.73
N ASN A 222 6.50 -4.21 15.99
CA ASN A 222 6.33 -5.63 15.71
C ASN A 222 6.67 -6.02 14.26
N LEU A 223 7.54 -5.24 13.58
CA LEU A 223 7.88 -5.45 12.18
C LEU A 223 9.04 -6.45 11.95
N SER A 224 9.68 -6.99 12.97
CA SER A 224 10.77 -7.97 12.78
C SER A 224 10.31 -9.17 11.95
N GLY A 225 11.00 -9.44 10.84
CA GLY A 225 10.62 -10.49 9.88
C GLY A 225 9.31 -10.22 9.14
N GLY A 226 8.73 -9.03 9.28
CA GLY A 226 7.48 -8.61 8.68
C GLY A 226 7.65 -7.94 7.32
N VAL A 227 6.52 -7.46 6.78
CA VAL A 227 6.45 -6.84 5.45
C VAL A 227 5.85 -5.45 5.53
N VAL A 228 6.43 -4.50 4.80
CA VAL A 228 5.84 -3.18 4.52
C VAL A 228 5.68 -3.02 3.01
N LEU A 229 4.44 -2.94 2.54
CA LEU A 229 4.12 -2.67 1.13
C LEU A 229 3.56 -1.25 1.00
N ASN A 230 4.28 -0.37 0.31
CA ASN A 230 3.77 0.94 -0.10
C ASN A 230 3.20 0.85 -1.52
N ALA A 231 1.93 1.16 -1.69
CA ALA A 231 1.24 1.18 -2.97
C ALA A 231 0.65 2.57 -3.24
N GLY A 232 1.22 3.29 -4.19
CA GLY A 232 0.69 4.57 -4.67
C GLY A 232 0.75 5.75 -3.70
N SER A 233 1.58 5.70 -2.64
CA SER A 233 1.85 6.88 -1.83
C SER A 233 3.25 7.41 -2.09
N ALA A 234 3.31 8.54 -2.82
CA ALA A 234 4.57 9.12 -3.27
C ALA A 234 5.29 9.96 -2.20
N VAL A 235 4.57 10.51 -1.21
CA VAL A 235 5.10 11.51 -0.26
C VAL A 235 4.71 11.20 1.18
N VAL A 236 3.41 11.26 1.51
CA VAL A 236 2.93 11.30 2.90
C VAL A 236 3.31 10.03 3.67
N LEU A 237 2.88 8.87 3.21
CA LEU A 237 3.08 7.63 3.97
C LEU A 237 4.55 7.20 4.08
N PRO A 238 5.40 7.34 3.05
CA PRO A 238 6.85 7.13 3.20
C PRO A 238 7.51 8.00 4.28
N GLU A 239 7.07 9.26 4.41
CA GLU A 239 7.57 10.17 5.46
C GLU A 239 7.05 9.78 6.84
N VAL A 240 5.77 9.45 6.94
CA VAL A 240 5.13 9.01 8.19
C VAL A 240 5.76 7.69 8.68
N PHE A 241 5.88 6.71 7.78
CA PHE A 241 6.46 5.40 8.10
C PHE A 241 7.87 5.52 8.68
N LEU A 242 8.75 6.32 8.04
CA LEU A 242 10.12 6.47 8.52
C LEU A 242 10.15 7.03 9.95
N LYS A 243 9.27 8.01 10.28
CA LYS A 243 9.17 8.58 11.62
C LYS A 243 8.61 7.56 12.61
N ALA A 244 7.56 6.85 12.26
CA ALA A 244 6.97 5.82 13.13
C ALA A 244 7.97 4.70 13.43
N LEU A 245 8.71 4.23 12.42
CA LEU A 245 9.76 3.21 12.58
C LEU A 245 10.89 3.71 13.47
N THR A 246 11.35 4.95 13.25
CA THR A 246 12.38 5.58 14.10
C THR A 246 11.90 5.73 15.54
N SER A 247 10.65 6.15 15.76
CA SER A 247 10.06 6.27 17.10
C SER A 247 9.96 4.91 17.77
N ALA A 248 9.54 3.86 17.06
CA ALA A 248 9.50 2.50 17.59
C ALA A 248 10.88 2.03 18.08
N GLN A 249 11.93 2.22 17.27
CA GLN A 249 13.30 1.89 17.65
C GLN A 249 13.80 2.72 18.86
N ASN A 250 13.47 4.02 18.90
CA ASN A 250 13.83 4.89 20.02
C ASN A 250 13.16 4.48 21.33
N LEU A 251 11.94 3.95 21.25
CA LEU A 251 11.19 3.38 22.38
C LEU A 251 11.67 1.98 22.79
N GLY A 252 12.72 1.46 22.18
CA GLY A 252 13.37 0.20 22.56
C GLY A 252 12.91 -1.02 21.77
N ALA A 253 12.15 -0.87 20.68
CA ALA A 253 11.85 -1.98 19.80
C ALA A 253 13.12 -2.42 19.05
N ASP A 254 13.37 -3.73 18.96
CA ASP A 254 14.47 -4.29 18.16
C ASP A 254 13.94 -4.86 16.86
N VAL A 255 13.63 -3.98 15.91
CA VAL A 255 13.12 -4.35 14.58
C VAL A 255 14.28 -4.76 13.68
N ARG A 256 14.22 -5.96 13.11
CA ARG A 256 15.24 -6.55 12.24
C ARG A 256 14.64 -7.33 11.08
N GLU A 257 15.45 -7.51 10.02
CA GLU A 257 15.13 -8.41 8.90
C GLU A 257 13.76 -8.14 8.26
N ILE A 258 13.48 -6.88 7.94
CA ILE A 258 12.22 -6.47 7.34
C ILE A 258 12.23 -6.62 5.82
N THR A 259 11.10 -7.02 5.23
CA THR A 259 10.89 -6.90 3.79
C THR A 259 10.11 -5.63 3.50
N THR A 260 10.67 -4.75 2.69
CA THR A 260 9.96 -3.54 2.25
C THR A 260 9.73 -3.57 0.75
N ALA A 261 8.55 -3.13 0.32
CA ALA A 261 8.19 -3.05 -1.09
C ALA A 261 7.59 -1.69 -1.43
N ASN A 262 7.94 -1.17 -2.62
CA ASN A 262 7.26 -0.03 -3.21
C ASN A 262 6.71 -0.43 -4.58
N MET A 263 5.40 -0.30 -4.74
CA MET A 263 4.68 -0.57 -5.98
C MET A 263 4.02 0.71 -6.44
N ASP A 264 4.48 1.27 -7.55
CA ASP A 264 3.97 2.51 -8.10
C ASP A 264 4.26 2.60 -9.61
N MET A 265 3.50 3.43 -10.32
CA MET A 265 3.71 3.73 -11.73
C MET A 265 5.04 4.46 -11.95
N ILE A 266 5.47 5.26 -10.98
CA ILE A 266 6.71 6.01 -10.97
C ILE A 266 7.43 5.78 -9.64
N GLN A 267 8.72 5.45 -9.70
CA GLN A 267 9.54 5.29 -8.50
C GLN A 267 10.02 6.66 -8.00
N HIS A 268 9.24 7.27 -7.11
CA HIS A 268 9.55 8.56 -6.52
C HIS A 268 10.70 8.48 -5.50
N TYR A 269 11.36 9.62 -5.26
CA TYR A 269 12.51 9.71 -4.33
C TYR A 269 12.14 9.25 -2.90
N ARG A 270 11.01 9.73 -2.34
CA ARG A 270 10.65 9.41 -0.95
C ARG A 270 10.39 7.92 -0.72
N PRO A 271 9.55 7.23 -1.50
CA PRO A 271 9.41 5.78 -1.35
C PRO A 271 10.72 5.03 -1.56
N SER A 272 11.51 5.42 -2.58
CA SER A 272 12.79 4.77 -2.88
C SER A 272 13.79 4.89 -1.71
N ARG A 273 13.78 6.01 -0.97
CA ARG A 273 14.68 6.23 0.16
C ARG A 273 14.07 5.82 1.50
N ASN A 274 12.83 6.23 1.79
CA ASN A 274 12.24 6.11 3.12
C ASN A 274 11.49 4.79 3.34
N VAL A 275 11.10 4.10 2.27
CA VAL A 275 10.52 2.75 2.36
C VAL A 275 11.54 1.69 2.00
N LEU A 276 12.29 1.86 0.89
CA LEU A 276 13.17 0.82 0.38
C LEU A 276 14.56 0.88 1.01
N SER A 277 15.41 1.88 0.68
CA SER A 277 16.83 1.79 0.98
C SER A 277 17.17 2.00 2.46
N ARG A 278 16.75 3.12 3.07
CA ARG A 278 17.13 3.47 4.44
C ARG A 278 16.71 2.44 5.50
N PRO A 279 15.46 1.94 5.50
CA PRO A 279 15.07 0.95 6.51
C PRO A 279 15.86 -0.35 6.38
N VAL A 280 16.04 -0.86 5.16
CA VAL A 280 16.77 -2.11 4.93
C VAL A 280 18.27 -1.98 5.17
N GLU A 281 18.88 -0.84 4.80
CA GLU A 281 20.29 -0.54 5.11
C GLU A 281 20.54 -0.50 6.63
N ALA A 282 19.56 -0.01 7.41
CA ALA A 282 19.70 0.12 8.86
C ALA A 282 19.36 -1.16 9.64
N LEU A 283 18.35 -1.92 9.18
CA LEU A 283 17.72 -3.00 9.95
C LEU A 283 17.96 -4.39 9.36
N GLY A 284 18.52 -4.48 8.16
CA GLY A 284 18.62 -5.73 7.39
C GLY A 284 17.31 -6.12 6.69
N GLY A 285 17.39 -7.19 5.91
CA GLY A 285 16.26 -7.71 5.15
C GLY A 285 16.31 -7.38 3.67
N GLU A 286 15.14 -7.15 3.04
CA GLU A 286 15.05 -7.02 1.58
C GLU A 286 14.22 -5.81 1.15
N ALA A 287 14.71 -5.08 0.12
CA ALA A 287 13.99 -3.98 -0.54
C ALA A 287 13.54 -4.40 -1.93
N ILE A 288 12.24 -4.31 -2.21
CA ILE A 288 11.61 -4.73 -3.45
C ILE A 288 10.96 -3.54 -4.15
N SER A 289 11.49 -3.14 -5.31
CA SER A 289 10.91 -2.09 -6.16
C SER A 289 10.15 -2.72 -7.32
N LEU A 290 8.87 -2.38 -7.47
CA LEU A 290 7.99 -2.84 -8.54
C LEU A 290 7.37 -1.63 -9.24
N THR A 291 7.56 -1.50 -10.55
CA THR A 291 7.01 -0.40 -11.35
C THR A 291 5.91 -0.93 -12.25
N GLY A 292 4.73 -0.32 -12.18
CA GLY A 292 3.59 -0.68 -13.00
C GLY A 292 2.29 -0.07 -12.46
N HIS A 293 1.23 -0.18 -13.23
CA HIS A 293 -0.10 0.31 -12.88
C HIS A 293 -0.74 -0.55 -11.78
N HIS A 294 -1.33 0.07 -10.77
CA HIS A 294 -1.86 -0.63 -9.59
C HIS A 294 -2.93 -1.65 -9.95
N GLU A 295 -3.83 -1.31 -10.89
CA GLU A 295 -4.91 -2.17 -11.37
C GLU A 295 -4.45 -3.45 -12.07
N LEU A 296 -3.18 -3.51 -12.47
CA LEU A 296 -2.53 -4.70 -13.02
C LEU A 296 -1.63 -5.39 -12.00
N MET A 297 -0.82 -4.60 -11.28
CA MET A 297 0.23 -5.14 -10.42
C MET A 297 -0.28 -5.77 -9.13
N LEU A 298 -1.31 -5.17 -8.49
CA LEU A 298 -1.87 -5.74 -7.26
C LEU A 298 -2.65 -7.03 -7.51
N PRO A 299 -3.52 -7.15 -8.55
CA PRO A 299 -4.11 -8.43 -8.94
C PRO A 299 -3.06 -9.47 -9.34
N LEU A 300 -1.99 -9.07 -10.03
CA LEU A 300 -0.91 -9.98 -10.38
C LEU A 300 -0.19 -10.48 -9.12
N LEU A 301 0.11 -9.62 -8.15
CA LEU A 301 0.66 -10.04 -6.85
C LEU A 301 -0.25 -11.04 -6.14
N ASP A 302 -1.58 -10.82 -6.15
CA ASP A 302 -2.53 -11.77 -5.58
C ASP A 302 -2.51 -13.13 -6.28
N ALA A 303 -2.34 -13.16 -7.60
CA ALA A 303 -2.19 -14.38 -8.36
C ALA A 303 -0.91 -15.13 -7.99
N PHE A 304 0.22 -14.43 -7.80
CA PHE A 304 1.46 -15.02 -7.28
C PHE A 304 1.28 -15.56 -5.86
N ILE A 305 0.60 -14.81 -4.97
CA ILE A 305 0.31 -15.27 -3.61
C ILE A 305 -0.51 -16.57 -3.65
N ALA A 306 -1.55 -16.63 -4.49
CA ALA A 306 -2.37 -17.83 -4.64
C ALA A 306 -1.56 -19.03 -5.17
N ARG A 307 -0.60 -18.78 -6.07
CA ARG A 307 0.27 -19.83 -6.61
C ARG A 307 1.28 -20.35 -5.59
N GLU A 308 1.86 -19.46 -4.77
CA GLU A 308 2.86 -19.82 -3.76
C GLU A 308 2.24 -20.44 -2.48
N GLU A 309 0.93 -20.31 -2.29
CA GLU A 309 0.18 -20.88 -1.16
C GLU A 309 -0.22 -22.35 -1.41
N SER A 310 -0.19 -22.79 -2.68
CA SER A 310 -0.54 -24.16 -3.11
C SER A 310 0.60 -25.12 -2.85
#